data_9cdff8f1fa2d909de3f6cb7859e10b35
#
_entry.id   9cdff8f1fa2d909de3f6cb7859e10b35
#
_cell.length_a   1.000
_cell.length_b   1.000
_cell.length_c   1.000
_cell.angle_alpha   90.00
_cell.angle_beta   90.00
_cell.angle_gamma   90.00
#
_symmetry.space_group_name_H-M   'P 1'
#
loop_
_entity.id
_entity.type
_entity.pdbx_description
1 polymer ?
#
loop_
_entity_poly.entity_id
_entity_poly.type
_entity_poly.pdbx_seq_one_letter_code
_entity_poly.pdbx_strand_id
1 'polypeptide(L)'
;MFELSYFKNDADYIDIRNKLYSDSGMMWEELSKITGIELEILMAYDNWYILDDGLYYFKYMYKIEELFISELAHECKVRCVKFLLAYEESCFGIISKLYREKGKKYYMYDDFCEKYFDCYPDNLSDFKLSLSQSLGEDRIQSLMDDIFSMISLDIFCGQSDRADYNFFFECDSDDNIRIAPLCDNGFAFDYSYIYWSPFGKLNLKEDYISRGNLPFMLSIERNFYNKLAMYLDIDVFAILNRTCEKYRIDLNEIDRRRLLSYFDDRKRAIEHTLKLSRNNG
;
A
#
# COMPACT_ATOMS: atom_id res chain seq x y z
N MET A 1 7.85 -12.88 -10.91
CA MET A 1 7.97 -11.65 -11.72
C MET A 1 7.22 -11.92 -13.00
N PHE A 2 6.21 -11.12 -13.29
CA PHE A 2 5.42 -11.21 -14.52
C PHE A 2 6.14 -10.47 -15.63
N GLU A 3 6.12 -10.97 -16.86
CA GLU A 3 6.89 -10.38 -17.97
C GLU A 3 6.11 -9.24 -18.66
N LEU A 4 6.84 -8.26 -19.20
CA LEU A 4 6.30 -7.11 -19.94
C LEU A 4 5.41 -7.46 -21.15
N SER A 5 5.51 -8.71 -21.64
CA SER A 5 4.76 -9.21 -22.80
C SER A 5 3.24 -9.32 -22.58
N TYR A 6 2.76 -9.12 -21.34
CA TYR A 6 1.33 -9.24 -21.02
C TYR A 6 0.49 -8.02 -21.36
N PHE A 7 1.11 -6.87 -21.64
CA PHE A 7 0.36 -5.66 -21.98
C PHE A 7 0.12 -5.59 -23.49
N LYS A 8 -1.15 -5.41 -23.86
CA LYS A 8 -1.51 -5.29 -25.28
C LYS A 8 -1.06 -3.96 -25.84
N ASN A 9 -0.67 -3.96 -27.11
CA ASN A 9 -0.23 -2.74 -27.83
C ASN A 9 -1.35 -1.70 -28.00
N ASP A 10 -2.61 -2.07 -27.78
CA ASP A 10 -3.80 -1.22 -27.89
C ASP A 10 -4.28 -0.67 -26.53
N ALA A 11 -3.49 -0.82 -25.49
CA ALA A 11 -3.80 -0.23 -24.19
C ALA A 11 -3.79 1.31 -24.25
N ASP A 12 -4.70 1.92 -23.51
CA ASP A 12 -4.79 3.37 -23.40
C ASP A 12 -3.67 3.90 -22.50
N TYR A 13 -2.53 4.23 -23.12
CA TYR A 13 -1.39 4.80 -22.44
C TYR A 13 -1.43 6.31 -22.46
N ILE A 14 -1.11 6.91 -21.33
CA ILE A 14 -0.85 8.35 -21.27
C ILE A 14 0.56 8.62 -21.82
N ASP A 15 0.64 9.46 -22.84
CA ASP A 15 1.91 9.95 -23.37
C ASP A 15 2.48 11.01 -22.43
N ILE A 16 3.59 10.69 -21.77
CA ILE A 16 4.27 11.59 -20.83
C ILE A 16 5.56 12.17 -21.38
N ARG A 17 5.87 11.94 -22.69
CA ARG A 17 7.04 12.54 -23.33
C ARG A 17 7.00 14.05 -23.23
N ASN A 18 8.14 14.65 -22.93
CA ASN A 18 8.30 16.10 -22.76
C ASN A 18 7.43 16.72 -21.63
N LYS A 19 6.95 15.91 -20.70
CA LYS A 19 6.22 16.35 -19.52
C LYS A 19 7.00 16.12 -18.23
N LEU A 20 8.27 15.73 -18.34
CA LEU A 20 9.17 15.60 -17.21
C LEU A 20 9.31 16.94 -16.49
N TYR A 21 9.23 16.93 -15.19
CA TYR A 21 9.29 18.14 -14.38
C TYR A 21 10.60 18.91 -14.61
N SER A 22 11.75 18.22 -14.70
CA SER A 22 13.05 18.83 -14.94
C SER A 22 13.12 19.63 -16.26
N ASP A 23 12.29 19.30 -17.24
CA ASP A 23 12.24 19.97 -18.55
C ASP A 23 11.29 21.18 -18.56
N SER A 24 10.50 21.35 -17.50
CA SER A 24 9.55 22.47 -17.39
C SER A 24 10.21 23.83 -17.11
N GLY A 25 11.51 23.83 -16.75
CA GLY A 25 12.24 25.02 -16.30
C GLY A 25 11.84 25.52 -14.92
N MET A 26 10.95 24.81 -14.23
CA MET A 26 10.52 25.14 -12.88
C MET A 26 11.60 24.68 -11.88
N MET A 27 11.84 25.49 -10.84
CA MET A 27 12.81 25.13 -9.81
C MET A 27 12.22 24.13 -8.81
N TRP A 28 13.05 23.20 -8.34
CA TRP A 28 12.66 22.22 -7.32
C TRP A 28 12.08 22.85 -6.05
N GLU A 29 12.59 24.01 -5.67
CA GLU A 29 12.09 24.79 -4.53
C GLU A 29 10.66 25.31 -4.76
N GLU A 30 10.31 25.62 -6.00
CA GLU A 30 8.94 26.02 -6.36
C GLU A 30 7.99 24.83 -6.30
N LEU A 31 8.43 23.66 -6.80
CA LEU A 31 7.68 22.42 -6.68
C LEU A 31 7.45 22.02 -5.22
N SER A 32 8.48 22.13 -4.39
CA SER A 32 8.39 21.89 -2.94
C SER A 32 7.35 22.79 -2.29
N LYS A 33 7.31 24.07 -2.65
CA LYS A 33 6.29 25.02 -2.14
C LYS A 33 4.87 24.67 -2.59
N ILE A 34 4.71 24.25 -3.86
CA ILE A 34 3.41 23.91 -4.42
C ILE A 34 2.88 22.60 -3.82
N THR A 35 3.73 21.60 -3.70
CA THR A 35 3.33 20.26 -3.27
C THR A 35 3.35 20.08 -1.75
N GLY A 36 4.11 20.92 -1.04
CA GLY A 36 4.40 20.74 0.39
C GLY A 36 5.31 19.54 0.68
N ILE A 37 5.97 18.98 -0.36
CA ILE A 37 6.94 17.91 -0.21
C ILE A 37 8.32 18.53 0.02
N GLU A 38 9.09 17.96 0.93
CA GLU A 38 10.46 18.40 1.19
C GLU A 38 11.32 18.27 -0.06
N LEU A 39 12.19 19.25 -0.26
CA LEU A 39 13.04 19.35 -1.44
C LEU A 39 13.90 18.09 -1.64
N GLU A 40 14.44 17.55 -0.57
CA GLU A 40 15.28 16.35 -0.58
C GLU A 40 14.52 15.12 -1.08
N ILE A 41 13.24 14.98 -0.70
CA ILE A 41 12.38 13.90 -1.16
C ILE A 41 12.07 14.07 -2.66
N LEU A 42 11.76 15.27 -3.11
CA LEU A 42 11.50 15.53 -4.52
C LEU A 42 12.73 15.25 -5.39
N MET A 43 13.91 15.66 -4.93
CA MET A 43 15.16 15.47 -5.66
C MET A 43 15.67 14.02 -5.63
N ALA A 44 15.25 13.22 -4.64
CA ALA A 44 15.60 11.79 -4.56
C ALA A 44 14.93 10.94 -5.65
N TYR A 45 13.85 11.47 -6.25
CA TYR A 45 13.06 10.78 -7.28
C TYR A 45 12.95 11.69 -8.49
N ASP A 46 13.64 11.37 -9.57
CA ASP A 46 13.69 12.16 -10.83
C ASP A 46 12.53 11.86 -11.79
N ASN A 47 11.61 10.97 -11.43
CA ASN A 47 10.49 10.49 -12.27
C ASN A 47 9.17 11.26 -12.04
N TRP A 48 9.24 12.57 -11.86
CA TRP A 48 8.07 13.43 -11.72
C TRP A 48 7.63 14.05 -13.04
N TYR A 49 6.32 14.00 -13.29
CA TYR A 49 5.71 14.50 -14.53
C TYR A 49 4.56 15.44 -14.20
N ILE A 50 4.45 16.52 -14.95
CA ILE A 50 3.35 17.48 -14.85
C ILE A 50 2.34 17.19 -15.95
N LEU A 51 1.13 16.81 -15.54
CA LEU A 51 -0.04 16.73 -16.42
C LEU A 51 -1.00 17.87 -16.10
N ASP A 52 -2.01 18.05 -16.95
CA ASP A 52 -2.95 19.20 -16.89
C ASP A 52 -3.65 19.33 -15.52
N ASP A 53 -3.83 18.23 -14.82
CA ASP A 53 -4.55 18.16 -13.54
C ASP A 53 -3.65 17.92 -12.32
N GLY A 54 -2.32 17.97 -12.46
CA GLY A 54 -1.40 17.88 -11.33
C GLY A 54 -0.07 17.22 -11.59
N LEU A 55 0.60 16.91 -10.48
CA LEU A 55 1.87 16.24 -10.43
C LEU A 55 1.68 14.73 -10.33
N TYR A 56 2.47 13.99 -11.09
CA TYR A 56 2.43 12.54 -11.16
C TYR A 56 3.81 11.94 -10.97
N TYR A 57 3.85 10.76 -10.35
CA TYR A 57 5.05 9.95 -10.22
C TYR A 57 4.99 8.77 -11.18
N PHE A 58 6.02 8.60 -12.00
CA PHE A 58 6.13 7.52 -12.97
C PHE A 58 7.03 6.41 -12.46
N LYS A 59 6.55 5.17 -12.53
CA LYS A 59 7.33 3.96 -12.24
C LYS A 59 7.60 3.23 -13.54
N TYR A 60 8.89 3.09 -13.87
CA TYR A 60 9.33 2.25 -14.96
C TYR A 60 9.04 0.78 -14.65
N MET A 61 8.77 0.02 -15.67
CA MET A 61 8.38 -1.37 -15.64
C MET A 61 7.02 -1.63 -14.97
N TYR A 62 6.21 -2.38 -15.71
CA TYR A 62 4.91 -2.82 -15.21
C TYR A 62 5.09 -3.87 -14.14
N LYS A 63 4.53 -3.60 -13.00
CA LYS A 63 4.28 -4.63 -12.01
C LYS A 63 2.76 -4.82 -11.97
N ILE A 64 2.26 -5.94 -12.52
CA ILE A 64 0.84 -6.29 -12.41
C ILE A 64 0.40 -6.28 -10.96
N GLU A 65 1.32 -6.57 -10.06
CA GLU A 65 1.15 -6.53 -8.62
C GLU A 65 0.62 -5.16 -8.17
N GLU A 66 1.26 -4.07 -8.59
CA GLU A 66 0.83 -2.71 -8.24
C GLU A 66 -0.60 -2.41 -8.70
N LEU A 67 -0.90 -2.76 -9.95
CA LEU A 67 -2.21 -2.53 -10.55
C LEU A 67 -3.28 -3.35 -9.85
N PHE A 68 -3.01 -4.65 -9.67
CA PHE A 68 -3.96 -5.55 -9.03
C PHE A 68 -4.21 -5.18 -7.56
N ILE A 69 -3.14 -4.87 -6.79
CA ILE A 69 -3.28 -4.46 -5.39
C ILE A 69 -4.05 -3.15 -5.28
N SER A 70 -3.82 -2.20 -6.17
CA SER A 70 -4.60 -0.96 -6.19
C SER A 70 -6.10 -1.23 -6.39
N GLU A 71 -6.47 -2.07 -7.35
CA GLU A 71 -7.87 -2.44 -7.59
C GLU A 71 -8.47 -3.23 -6.41
N LEU A 72 -7.71 -4.17 -5.84
CA LEU A 72 -8.11 -4.91 -4.64
C LEU A 72 -8.30 -3.99 -3.43
N ALA A 73 -7.37 -3.06 -3.19
CA ALA A 73 -7.46 -2.09 -2.11
C ALA A 73 -8.73 -1.24 -2.22
N HIS A 74 -9.05 -0.77 -3.44
CA HIS A 74 -10.29 -0.03 -3.67
C HIS A 74 -11.55 -0.86 -3.42
N GLU A 75 -11.57 -2.13 -3.82
CA GLU A 75 -12.69 -3.04 -3.52
C GLU A 75 -12.86 -3.21 -2.00
N CYS A 76 -11.76 -3.33 -1.28
CA CYS A 76 -11.72 -3.47 0.18
C CYS A 76 -11.84 -2.14 0.92
N LYS A 77 -12.02 -1.01 0.24
CA LYS A 77 -12.08 0.35 0.81
C LYS A 77 -10.82 0.73 1.60
N VAL A 78 -9.68 0.17 1.22
CA VAL A 78 -8.37 0.59 1.71
C VAL A 78 -7.88 1.76 0.86
N ARG A 79 -7.40 2.80 1.50
CA ARG A 79 -6.87 3.98 0.80
C ARG A 79 -5.60 3.60 0.05
N CYS A 80 -5.63 3.70 -1.26
CA CYS A 80 -4.51 3.37 -2.15
C CYS A 80 -4.51 4.32 -3.34
N VAL A 81 -3.33 4.64 -3.86
CA VAL A 81 -3.22 5.44 -5.09
C VAL A 81 -3.80 4.68 -6.28
N LYS A 82 -4.35 5.42 -7.22
CA LYS A 82 -4.80 4.88 -8.51
C LYS A 82 -3.67 4.96 -9.51
N PHE A 83 -3.46 3.88 -10.23
CA PHE A 83 -2.49 3.86 -11.31
C PHE A 83 -3.17 3.99 -12.68
N LEU A 84 -2.44 4.60 -13.61
CA LEU A 84 -2.75 4.67 -15.03
C LEU A 84 -1.55 4.12 -15.80
N LEU A 85 -1.77 3.63 -16.99
CA LEU A 85 -0.68 3.23 -17.87
C LEU A 85 -0.08 4.48 -18.53
N ALA A 86 1.23 4.52 -18.63
CA ALA A 86 1.93 5.63 -19.27
C ALA A 86 3.13 5.14 -20.05
N TYR A 87 3.58 5.94 -21.02
CA TYR A 87 4.79 5.67 -21.75
C TYR A 87 5.62 6.94 -21.95
N GLU A 88 6.92 6.76 -21.93
CA GLU A 88 7.92 7.76 -22.21
C GLU A 88 8.89 7.17 -23.24
N GLU A 89 8.99 7.77 -24.45
CA GLU A 89 9.79 7.27 -25.57
C GLU A 89 9.51 5.79 -25.86
N SER A 90 10.44 4.90 -25.47
CA SER A 90 10.29 3.45 -25.60
C SER A 90 10.03 2.75 -24.26
N CYS A 91 9.93 3.51 -23.19
CA CYS A 91 9.74 3.00 -21.84
C CYS A 91 8.27 3.04 -21.46
N PHE A 92 7.73 1.89 -21.13
CA PHE A 92 6.36 1.77 -20.64
C PHE A 92 6.39 1.60 -19.12
N GLY A 93 5.37 2.10 -18.45
CA GLY A 93 5.25 2.03 -17.02
C GLY A 93 3.86 2.39 -16.51
N ILE A 94 3.80 2.66 -15.23
CA ILE A 94 2.60 3.12 -14.55
C ILE A 94 2.84 4.49 -13.94
N ILE A 95 1.79 5.30 -13.91
CA ILE A 95 1.84 6.64 -13.34
C ILE A 95 0.74 6.79 -12.31
N SER A 96 1.05 7.41 -11.18
CA SER A 96 0.08 7.74 -10.14
C SER A 96 0.10 9.22 -9.82
N LYS A 97 -1.09 9.81 -9.64
CA LYS A 97 -1.20 11.19 -9.20
C LYS A 97 -0.68 11.33 -7.78
N LEU A 98 0.06 12.41 -7.55
CA LEU A 98 0.47 12.77 -6.19
C LEU A 98 -0.76 12.90 -5.29
N TYR A 99 -0.78 12.15 -4.20
CA TYR A 99 -1.90 12.14 -3.25
C TYR A 99 -1.78 13.23 -2.18
N ARG A 100 -0.63 13.91 -2.09
CA ARG A 100 -0.42 14.94 -1.07
C ARG A 100 -1.26 16.18 -1.37
N GLU A 101 -1.97 16.67 -0.36
CA GLU A 101 -2.89 17.78 -0.45
C GLU A 101 -2.32 19.01 0.28
N LYS A 102 -2.55 20.21 -0.30
CA LYS A 102 -2.14 21.46 0.33
C LYS A 102 -2.82 21.62 1.71
N GLY A 103 -2.03 21.96 2.71
CA GLY A 103 -2.50 22.19 4.08
C GLY A 103 -2.48 20.93 4.97
N LYS A 104 -2.18 19.76 4.43
CA LYS A 104 -1.89 18.56 5.22
C LYS A 104 -0.39 18.40 5.43
N LYS A 105 -0.02 17.79 6.56
CA LYS A 105 1.35 17.37 6.85
C LYS A 105 1.46 15.87 6.68
N TYR A 106 2.63 15.41 6.22
CA TYR A 106 2.91 14.00 5.97
C TYR A 106 4.17 13.61 6.70
N TYR A 107 4.10 12.52 7.45
CA TYR A 107 5.20 12.01 8.27
C TYR A 107 5.50 10.57 7.88
N MET A 108 6.77 10.22 7.69
CA MET A 108 7.22 8.84 7.73
C MET A 108 7.03 8.28 9.13
N TYR A 109 7.21 6.97 9.29
CA TYR A 109 7.01 6.34 10.60
C TYR A 109 7.91 6.92 11.68
N ASP A 110 9.20 7.10 11.38
CA ASP A 110 10.17 7.61 12.34
C ASP A 110 9.86 9.06 12.77
N ASP A 111 9.63 9.95 11.80
CA ASP A 111 9.24 11.35 12.07
C ASP A 111 7.94 11.44 12.88
N PHE A 112 7.01 10.51 12.62
CA PHE A 112 5.77 10.44 13.36
C PHE A 112 6.01 10.00 14.81
N CYS A 113 6.85 8.98 15.02
CA CYS A 113 7.21 8.53 16.36
C CYS A 113 7.97 9.61 17.15
N GLU A 114 8.96 10.27 16.54
CA GLU A 114 9.68 11.37 17.17
C GLU A 114 8.77 12.52 17.58
N LYS A 115 7.70 12.76 16.82
CA LYS A 115 6.77 13.85 17.11
C LYS A 115 5.79 13.53 18.23
N TYR A 116 5.32 12.31 18.31
CA TYR A 116 4.17 11.95 19.17
C TYR A 116 4.53 11.05 20.35
N PHE A 117 5.71 10.42 20.35
CA PHE A 117 6.08 9.43 21.35
C PHE A 117 7.41 9.80 22.04
N ASP A 118 7.52 9.43 23.30
CA ASP A 118 8.76 9.57 24.07
C ASP A 118 9.79 8.47 23.74
N CYS A 119 9.33 7.34 23.20
CA CYS A 119 10.17 6.22 22.77
C CYS A 119 9.53 5.49 21.58
N TYR A 120 10.36 4.84 20.77
CA TYR A 120 9.90 4.05 19.64
C TYR A 120 9.16 2.81 20.12
N PRO A 121 7.96 2.54 19.57
CA PRO A 121 7.21 1.32 19.88
C PRO A 121 7.90 0.08 19.27
N ASP A 122 7.96 -1.01 20.02
CA ASP A 122 8.54 -2.27 19.56
C ASP A 122 7.59 -3.10 18.67
N ASN A 123 6.29 -2.82 18.76
CA ASN A 123 5.25 -3.56 18.04
C ASN A 123 3.94 -2.77 17.97
N LEU A 124 2.95 -3.31 17.29
CA LEU A 124 1.65 -2.66 17.10
C LEU A 124 0.90 -2.37 18.40
N SER A 125 1.00 -3.23 19.42
CA SER A 125 0.34 -3.01 20.72
C SER A 125 0.97 -1.83 21.46
N ASP A 126 2.31 -1.75 21.43
CA ASP A 126 3.04 -0.64 22.03
C ASP A 126 2.76 0.66 21.27
N PHE A 127 2.68 0.60 19.94
CA PHE A 127 2.28 1.73 19.09
C PHE A 127 0.90 2.27 19.49
N LYS A 128 -0.09 1.38 19.60
CA LYS A 128 -1.44 1.75 19.99
C LYS A 128 -1.47 2.38 21.40
N LEU A 129 -0.73 1.80 22.34
CA LEU A 129 -0.64 2.33 23.70
C LEU A 129 -0.03 3.72 23.72
N SER A 130 1.13 3.92 23.08
CA SER A 130 1.82 5.21 23.00
C SER A 130 0.94 6.26 22.32
N LEU A 131 0.24 5.87 21.25
CA LEU A 131 -0.68 6.73 20.52
C LEU A 131 -1.87 7.15 21.39
N SER A 132 -2.45 6.22 22.14
CA SER A 132 -3.56 6.47 23.06
C SER A 132 -3.16 7.44 24.19
N GLN A 133 -1.95 7.28 24.72
CA GLN A 133 -1.39 8.17 25.74
C GLN A 133 -1.16 9.60 25.22
N SER A 134 -0.73 9.72 23.98
CA SER A 134 -0.41 11.01 23.35
C SER A 134 -1.62 11.78 22.85
N LEU A 135 -2.61 11.09 22.27
CA LEU A 135 -3.74 11.71 21.56
C LEU A 135 -5.11 11.44 22.21
N GLY A 136 -5.21 10.45 23.08
CA GLY A 136 -6.47 9.98 23.66
C GLY A 136 -7.19 8.94 22.78
N GLU A 137 -7.91 8.02 23.42
CA GLU A 137 -8.59 6.86 22.79
C GLU A 137 -9.55 7.26 21.65
N ASP A 138 -10.33 8.33 21.84
CA ASP A 138 -11.34 8.77 20.87
C ASP A 138 -10.74 9.24 19.54
N ARG A 139 -9.50 9.76 19.56
CA ARG A 139 -8.84 10.33 18.39
C ARG A 139 -8.07 9.30 17.57
N ILE A 140 -7.71 8.18 18.16
CA ILE A 140 -6.88 7.17 17.50
C ILE A 140 -7.66 6.13 16.72
N GLN A 141 -8.98 6.01 16.94
CA GLN A 141 -9.79 4.95 16.35
C GLN A 141 -9.70 4.90 14.83
N SER A 142 -9.78 6.07 14.17
CA SER A 142 -9.73 6.17 12.71
C SER A 142 -8.35 5.76 12.17
N LEU A 143 -7.28 6.16 12.84
CA LEU A 143 -5.92 5.78 12.46
C LEU A 143 -5.69 4.29 12.66
N MET A 144 -6.13 3.72 13.79
CA MET A 144 -6.00 2.29 14.03
C MET A 144 -6.80 1.45 13.02
N ASP A 145 -7.98 1.94 12.59
CA ASP A 145 -8.76 1.33 11.52
C ASP A 145 -7.99 1.29 10.19
N ASP A 146 -7.31 2.37 9.84
CA ASP A 146 -6.47 2.44 8.65
C ASP A 146 -5.26 1.48 8.75
N ILE A 147 -4.58 1.45 9.90
CA ILE A 147 -3.45 0.56 10.16
C ILE A 147 -3.89 -0.91 10.06
N PHE A 148 -4.99 -1.29 10.69
CA PHE A 148 -5.52 -2.65 10.59
C PHE A 148 -5.92 -3.00 9.15
N SER A 149 -6.46 -2.04 8.39
CA SER A 149 -6.80 -2.24 6.99
C SER A 149 -5.55 -2.46 6.13
N MET A 150 -4.51 -1.65 6.34
CA MET A 150 -3.22 -1.78 5.66
C MET A 150 -2.58 -3.13 5.94
N ILE A 151 -2.42 -3.50 7.22
CA ILE A 151 -1.80 -4.76 7.63
C ILE A 151 -2.61 -5.96 7.08
N SER A 152 -3.93 -5.89 7.12
CA SER A 152 -4.78 -6.96 6.58
C SER A 152 -4.63 -7.13 5.07
N LEU A 153 -4.53 -6.02 4.32
CA LEU A 153 -4.23 -6.04 2.90
C LEU A 153 -2.86 -6.67 2.65
N ASP A 154 -1.84 -6.22 3.36
CA ASP A 154 -0.47 -6.71 3.24
C ASP A 154 -0.36 -8.22 3.54
N ILE A 155 -1.04 -8.69 4.59
CA ILE A 155 -1.15 -10.12 4.91
C ILE A 155 -1.81 -10.88 3.76
N PHE A 156 -2.90 -10.39 3.22
CA PHE A 156 -3.63 -11.06 2.14
C PHE A 156 -2.82 -11.10 0.83
N CYS A 157 -2.18 -10.00 0.49
CA CYS A 157 -1.38 -9.90 -0.73
C CYS A 157 0.04 -10.44 -0.61
N GLY A 158 0.50 -10.75 0.61
CA GLY A 158 1.90 -11.11 0.85
C GLY A 158 2.86 -9.99 0.50
N GLN A 159 2.50 -8.75 0.83
CA GLN A 159 3.41 -7.61 0.69
C GLN A 159 4.54 -7.77 1.71
N SER A 160 5.76 -7.99 1.23
CA SER A 160 6.90 -8.27 2.11
C SER A 160 7.65 -7.02 2.57
N ASP A 161 7.46 -5.90 1.90
CA ASP A 161 8.18 -4.65 2.14
C ASP A 161 7.22 -3.49 2.45
N ARG A 162 6.66 -3.47 3.67
CA ARG A 162 5.96 -2.32 4.22
C ARG A 162 6.88 -1.62 5.23
N ALA A 163 8.07 -1.23 4.76
CA ALA A 163 9.03 -0.49 5.55
C ALA A 163 8.49 0.90 5.95
N ASP A 164 9.17 1.55 6.86
CA ASP A 164 8.87 2.85 7.44
C ASP A 164 8.74 3.99 6.40
N TYR A 165 9.39 3.85 5.25
CA TYR A 165 9.34 4.78 4.12
C TYR A 165 8.29 4.41 3.04
N ASN A 166 7.60 3.28 3.16
CA ASN A 166 6.61 2.78 2.18
C ASN A 166 5.15 3.11 2.56
N PHE A 167 4.94 3.91 3.59
CA PHE A 167 3.67 4.52 3.93
C PHE A 167 3.89 5.81 4.71
N PHE A 168 2.85 6.66 4.78
CA PHE A 168 2.90 7.94 5.46
C PHE A 168 1.68 8.11 6.36
N PHE A 169 1.88 8.83 7.45
CA PHE A 169 0.79 9.40 8.22
C PHE A 169 0.46 10.78 7.64
N GLU A 170 -0.80 11.03 7.31
CA GLU A 170 -1.29 12.36 6.97
C GLU A 170 -1.99 12.99 8.16
N CYS A 171 -1.71 14.25 8.42
CA CYS A 171 -2.29 15.04 9.48
C CYS A 171 -2.91 16.31 8.87
N ASP A 172 -4.20 16.53 9.09
CA ASP A 172 -4.88 17.72 8.62
C ASP A 172 -4.75 18.92 9.59
N SER A 173 -5.38 20.04 9.27
CA SER A 173 -5.37 21.27 10.10
C SER A 173 -6.03 21.11 11.46
N ASP A 174 -6.88 20.11 11.63
CA ASP A 174 -7.62 19.83 12.87
C ASP A 174 -6.93 18.72 13.68
N ASP A 175 -5.69 18.37 13.30
CA ASP A 175 -4.88 17.28 13.86
C ASP A 175 -5.56 15.90 13.76
N ASN A 176 -6.45 15.69 12.78
CA ASN A 176 -6.91 14.35 12.48
C ASN A 176 -5.81 13.59 11.72
N ILE A 177 -5.49 12.40 12.23
CA ILE A 177 -4.42 11.58 11.67
C ILE A 177 -4.99 10.36 10.99
N ARG A 178 -4.50 10.06 9.79
CA ARG A 178 -4.87 8.92 8.96
C ARG A 178 -3.62 8.31 8.31
N ILE A 179 -3.72 7.08 7.83
CA ILE A 179 -2.73 6.59 6.87
C ILE A 179 -3.02 7.25 5.51
N ALA A 180 -2.00 7.85 4.90
CA ALA A 180 -2.08 8.37 3.53
C ALA A 180 -2.38 7.24 2.54
N PRO A 181 -2.88 7.54 1.32
CA PRO A 181 -3.09 6.51 0.32
C PRO A 181 -1.85 5.66 0.08
N LEU A 182 -1.98 4.34 0.22
CA LEU A 182 -0.87 3.41 0.04
C LEU A 182 -0.34 3.50 -1.39
N CYS A 183 0.96 3.60 -1.49
CA CYS A 183 1.73 3.53 -2.73
C CYS A 183 2.80 2.44 -2.57
N ASP A 184 3.47 2.05 -3.61
CA ASP A 184 4.53 1.05 -3.56
C ASP A 184 4.11 -0.32 -2.99
N ASN A 185 3.32 -1.04 -3.79
CA ASN A 185 2.91 -2.41 -3.51
C ASN A 185 3.67 -3.44 -4.38
N GLY A 186 4.79 -3.03 -4.95
CA GLY A 186 5.53 -3.82 -5.93
C GLY A 186 6.24 -5.06 -5.38
N PHE A 187 6.25 -5.26 -4.07
CA PHE A 187 6.75 -6.48 -3.41
C PHE A 187 5.63 -7.40 -2.93
N ALA A 188 4.41 -7.19 -3.42
CA ALA A 188 3.32 -8.13 -3.20
C ALA A 188 3.55 -9.47 -3.93
N PHE A 189 2.87 -10.52 -3.48
CA PHE A 189 3.01 -11.91 -3.94
C PHE A 189 4.41 -12.49 -3.71
N ASP A 190 5.10 -11.95 -2.71
CA ASP A 190 6.41 -12.46 -2.34
C ASP A 190 6.28 -13.80 -1.61
N TYR A 191 6.92 -14.83 -2.18
CA TYR A 191 6.98 -16.17 -1.61
C TYR A 191 7.98 -16.29 -0.45
N SER A 192 8.75 -15.23 -0.12
CA SER A 192 9.61 -15.21 1.06
C SER A 192 8.79 -15.29 2.35
N TYR A 193 7.52 -14.85 2.27
CA TYR A 193 6.56 -14.88 3.37
C TYR A 193 7.00 -14.14 4.64
N ILE A 194 7.96 -13.24 4.54
CA ILE A 194 8.40 -12.41 5.65
C ILE A 194 7.86 -11.01 5.43
N TYR A 195 6.96 -10.60 6.31
CA TYR A 195 6.46 -9.25 6.35
C TYR A 195 7.36 -8.41 7.25
N TRP A 196 7.93 -7.35 6.69
CA TRP A 196 8.68 -6.35 7.42
C TRP A 196 7.84 -5.09 7.53
N SER A 197 7.58 -4.67 8.75
CA SER A 197 6.86 -3.44 9.04
C SER A 197 7.34 -2.91 10.39
N PRO A 198 7.31 -1.58 10.61
CA PRO A 198 7.56 -1.02 11.93
C PRO A 198 6.57 -1.53 13.00
N PHE A 199 5.42 -2.05 12.58
CA PHE A 199 4.45 -2.67 13.51
C PHE A 199 4.78 -4.11 13.92
N GLY A 200 5.90 -4.64 13.48
CA GLY A 200 6.39 -5.95 13.82
C GLY A 200 6.70 -6.84 12.62
N LYS A 201 7.43 -7.91 12.89
CA LYS A 201 7.78 -8.92 11.90
C LYS A 201 6.77 -10.05 11.95
N LEU A 202 6.03 -10.23 10.86
CA LEU A 202 5.11 -11.34 10.68
C LEU A 202 5.69 -12.33 9.69
N ASN A 203 5.68 -13.61 10.03
CA ASN A 203 5.97 -14.64 9.05
C ASN A 203 4.64 -15.08 8.43
N LEU A 204 4.51 -14.87 7.13
CA LEU A 204 3.27 -15.12 6.38
C LEU A 204 3.16 -16.55 5.84
N LYS A 205 4.11 -17.45 6.15
CA LYS A 205 3.97 -18.88 5.85
C LYS A 205 2.84 -19.51 6.66
N GLU A 206 2.13 -20.43 6.04
CA GLU A 206 0.97 -21.14 6.59
C GLU A 206 1.17 -21.64 8.02
N ASP A 207 2.38 -22.19 8.31
CA ASP A 207 2.75 -22.69 9.64
C ASP A 207 3.14 -21.61 10.67
N TYR A 208 3.38 -20.37 10.25
CA TYR A 208 3.95 -19.32 11.09
C TYR A 208 2.98 -18.19 11.41
N ILE A 209 1.99 -17.93 10.55
CA ILE A 209 0.89 -17.01 10.87
C ILE A 209 0.20 -17.50 12.15
N SER A 210 0.07 -18.81 12.30
CA SER A 210 -0.53 -19.47 13.46
C SER A 210 0.37 -19.52 14.70
N ARG A 211 1.69 -19.34 14.56
CA ARG A 211 2.66 -19.44 15.66
C ARG A 211 3.16 -18.08 16.18
N GLY A 212 2.86 -17.00 15.49
CA GLY A 212 3.25 -15.65 15.90
C GLY A 212 2.23 -14.99 16.83
N ASN A 213 2.47 -13.73 17.16
CA ASN A 213 1.58 -12.91 17.97
C ASN A 213 0.25 -12.56 17.28
N LEU A 214 0.12 -12.82 15.97
CA LEU A 214 -1.06 -12.45 15.21
C LEU A 214 -2.37 -13.04 15.74
N PRO A 215 -2.47 -14.36 16.07
CA PRO A 215 -3.69 -14.91 16.67
C PRO A 215 -4.07 -14.24 17.98
N PHE A 216 -3.09 -13.92 18.83
CA PHE A 216 -3.31 -13.18 20.07
C PHE A 216 -3.81 -11.76 19.80
N MET A 217 -3.16 -11.01 18.90
CA MET A 217 -3.61 -9.67 18.51
C MET A 217 -5.04 -9.68 17.95
N LEU A 218 -5.38 -10.66 17.11
CA LEU A 218 -6.73 -10.82 16.57
C LEU A 218 -7.75 -11.19 17.63
N SER A 219 -7.35 -11.84 18.72
CA SER A 219 -8.26 -12.20 19.82
C SER A 219 -8.65 -10.98 20.67
N ILE A 220 -7.75 -10.00 20.81
CA ILE A 220 -7.98 -8.78 21.59
C ILE A 220 -8.49 -7.60 20.74
N GLU A 221 -8.13 -7.55 19.45
CA GLU A 221 -8.50 -6.46 18.53
C GLU A 221 -9.60 -6.91 17.56
N ARG A 222 -10.85 -6.84 18.02
CA ARG A 222 -12.01 -7.28 17.22
C ARG A 222 -12.10 -6.61 15.85
N ASN A 223 -11.70 -5.35 15.77
CA ASN A 223 -11.72 -4.61 14.52
C ASN A 223 -10.68 -5.16 13.53
N PHE A 224 -9.47 -5.44 14.00
CA PHE A 224 -8.45 -6.08 13.19
C PHE A 224 -8.91 -7.47 12.68
N TYR A 225 -9.50 -8.26 13.58
CA TYR A 225 -10.12 -9.55 13.19
C TYR A 225 -11.11 -9.39 12.04
N ASN A 226 -12.03 -8.43 12.13
CA ASN A 226 -13.05 -8.21 11.11
C ASN A 226 -12.44 -7.73 9.77
N LYS A 227 -11.41 -6.86 9.82
CA LYS A 227 -10.69 -6.40 8.63
C LYS A 227 -10.01 -7.56 7.90
N LEU A 228 -9.37 -8.46 8.65
CA LEU A 228 -8.72 -9.61 8.05
C LEU A 228 -9.75 -10.65 7.53
N ALA A 229 -10.82 -10.87 8.27
CA ALA A 229 -11.87 -11.84 7.91
C ALA A 229 -12.58 -11.50 6.59
N MET A 230 -12.72 -10.21 6.25
CA MET A 230 -13.39 -9.82 5.01
C MET A 230 -12.70 -10.33 3.76
N TYR A 231 -11.38 -10.60 3.82
CA TYR A 231 -10.64 -11.14 2.66
C TYR A 231 -11.01 -12.58 2.31
N LEU A 232 -11.66 -13.33 3.20
CA LEU A 232 -12.15 -14.66 2.91
C LEU A 232 -13.25 -14.66 1.84
N ASP A 233 -14.06 -13.59 1.81
CA ASP A 233 -15.21 -13.45 0.91
C ASP A 233 -14.86 -12.71 -0.40
N ILE A 234 -13.63 -12.23 -0.56
CA ILE A 234 -13.21 -11.50 -1.76
C ILE A 234 -13.16 -12.42 -2.97
N ASP A 235 -13.83 -12.02 -4.04
CA ASP A 235 -13.76 -12.69 -5.35
C ASP A 235 -12.51 -12.20 -6.11
N VAL A 236 -11.37 -12.84 -5.82
CA VAL A 236 -10.07 -12.54 -6.45
C VAL A 236 -10.14 -12.73 -7.97
N PHE A 237 -10.88 -13.74 -8.44
CA PHE A 237 -11.00 -14.00 -9.87
C PHE A 237 -11.70 -12.85 -10.60
N ALA A 238 -12.79 -12.34 -10.02
CA ALA A 238 -13.51 -11.20 -10.60
C ALA A 238 -12.65 -9.94 -10.61
N ILE A 239 -11.89 -9.65 -9.52
CA ILE A 239 -10.99 -8.51 -9.46
C ILE A 239 -9.87 -8.65 -10.50
N LEU A 240 -9.26 -9.83 -10.60
CA LEU A 240 -8.20 -10.08 -11.57
C LEU A 240 -8.68 -9.86 -13.01
N ASN A 241 -9.86 -10.36 -13.34
CA ASN A 241 -10.44 -10.17 -14.68
C ASN A 241 -10.70 -8.69 -14.97
N ARG A 242 -11.32 -7.95 -14.04
CA ARG A 242 -11.54 -6.50 -14.20
C ARG A 242 -10.22 -5.73 -14.35
N THR A 243 -9.20 -6.11 -13.58
CA THR A 243 -7.85 -5.51 -13.69
C THR A 243 -7.25 -5.77 -15.06
N CYS A 244 -7.26 -7.02 -15.51
CA CYS A 244 -6.77 -7.39 -16.83
C CYS A 244 -7.53 -6.67 -17.95
N GLU A 245 -8.83 -6.56 -17.84
CA GLU A 245 -9.68 -5.86 -18.82
C GLU A 245 -9.39 -4.35 -18.82
N LYS A 246 -9.38 -3.72 -17.65
CA LYS A 246 -9.13 -2.28 -17.47
C LYS A 246 -7.79 -1.85 -18.03
N TYR A 247 -6.75 -2.61 -17.75
CA TYR A 247 -5.37 -2.28 -18.15
C TYR A 247 -4.90 -3.01 -19.41
N ARG A 248 -5.81 -3.68 -20.12
CA ARG A 248 -5.50 -4.45 -21.34
C ARG A 248 -4.36 -5.46 -21.16
N ILE A 249 -4.34 -6.12 -20.01
CA ILE A 249 -3.33 -7.13 -19.67
C ILE A 249 -3.77 -8.48 -20.25
N ASP A 250 -2.89 -9.10 -21.03
CA ASP A 250 -3.08 -10.46 -21.56
C ASP A 250 -2.32 -11.46 -20.69
N LEU A 251 -2.87 -11.76 -19.51
CA LEU A 251 -2.27 -12.69 -18.57
C LEU A 251 -2.44 -14.12 -19.09
N ASN A 252 -1.34 -14.83 -19.29
CA ASN A 252 -1.42 -16.22 -19.73
C ASN A 252 -2.05 -17.13 -18.65
N GLU A 253 -2.54 -18.27 -19.08
CA GLU A 253 -3.29 -19.19 -18.22
C GLU A 253 -2.45 -19.76 -17.06
N ILE A 254 -1.14 -19.93 -17.24
CA ILE A 254 -0.23 -20.46 -16.20
C ILE A 254 -0.11 -19.43 -15.06
N ASP A 255 0.17 -18.18 -15.40
CA ASP A 255 0.34 -17.13 -14.40
C ASP A 255 -1.00 -16.78 -13.72
N ARG A 256 -2.09 -16.82 -14.48
CA ARG A 256 -3.44 -16.69 -13.92
C ARG A 256 -3.72 -17.76 -12.86
N ARG A 257 -3.44 -19.02 -13.15
CA ARG A 257 -3.61 -20.13 -12.20
C ARG A 257 -2.69 -19.99 -10.99
N ARG A 258 -1.44 -19.59 -11.19
CA ARG A 258 -0.49 -19.34 -10.10
C ARG A 258 -1.00 -18.28 -9.15
N LEU A 259 -1.47 -17.16 -9.70
CA LEU A 259 -1.99 -16.07 -8.89
C LEU A 259 -3.24 -16.47 -8.10
N LEU A 260 -4.19 -17.15 -8.75
CA LEU A 260 -5.40 -17.64 -8.07
C LEU A 260 -5.06 -18.67 -6.98
N SER A 261 -4.15 -19.62 -7.27
CA SER A 261 -3.68 -20.59 -6.27
C SER A 261 -3.00 -19.92 -5.09
N TYR A 262 -2.22 -18.86 -5.34
CA TYR A 262 -1.60 -18.08 -4.27
C TYR A 262 -2.66 -17.49 -3.32
N PHE A 263 -3.70 -16.88 -3.85
CA PHE A 263 -4.76 -16.31 -3.02
C PHE A 263 -5.60 -17.36 -2.30
N ASP A 264 -5.82 -18.52 -2.90
CA ASP A 264 -6.49 -19.64 -2.23
C ASP A 264 -5.67 -20.13 -1.03
N ASP A 265 -4.34 -20.21 -1.15
CA ASP A 265 -3.44 -20.54 -0.06
C ASP A 265 -3.49 -19.46 1.04
N ARG A 266 -3.50 -18.18 0.64
CA ARG A 266 -3.64 -17.06 1.59
C ARG A 266 -4.96 -17.09 2.35
N LYS A 267 -6.08 -17.36 1.67
CA LYS A 267 -7.39 -17.51 2.33
C LYS A 267 -7.39 -18.64 3.35
N ARG A 268 -6.81 -19.81 2.99
CA ARG A 268 -6.71 -20.94 3.95
C ARG A 268 -5.87 -20.58 5.17
N ALA A 269 -4.73 -19.92 4.99
CA ALA A 269 -3.87 -19.47 6.08
C ALA A 269 -4.59 -18.46 7.00
N ILE A 270 -5.30 -17.49 6.43
CA ILE A 270 -6.10 -16.52 7.16
C ILE A 270 -7.23 -17.23 7.94
N GLU A 271 -7.98 -18.09 7.29
CA GLU A 271 -9.07 -18.84 7.94
C GLU A 271 -8.57 -19.65 9.15
N HIS A 272 -7.43 -20.34 8.99
CA HIS A 272 -6.81 -21.07 10.08
C HIS A 272 -6.40 -20.15 11.24
N THR A 273 -5.77 -19.02 10.95
CA THR A 273 -5.35 -18.02 11.93
C THR A 273 -6.56 -17.46 12.71
N LEU A 274 -7.65 -17.14 12.00
CA LEU A 274 -8.87 -16.63 12.61
C LEU A 274 -9.57 -17.68 13.51
N LYS A 275 -9.49 -18.97 13.15
CA LYS A 275 -9.98 -20.06 14.00
C LYS A 275 -9.16 -20.18 15.29
N LEU A 276 -7.84 -20.06 15.21
CA LEU A 276 -6.97 -20.09 16.39
C LEU A 276 -7.23 -18.90 17.33
N SER A 277 -7.43 -17.71 16.79
CA SER A 277 -7.71 -16.51 17.59
C SER A 277 -9.00 -16.63 18.40
N ARG A 278 -10.02 -17.34 17.90
CA ARG A 278 -11.28 -17.59 18.63
C ARG A 278 -11.11 -18.52 19.84
N ASN A 279 -10.11 -19.41 19.79
CA ASN A 279 -9.86 -20.36 20.87
C ASN A 279 -8.98 -19.79 21.99
N ASN A 280 -8.37 -18.62 21.76
CA ASN A 280 -7.49 -17.94 22.70
C ASN A 280 -8.16 -16.76 23.44
N GLY A 281 -9.38 -16.43 23.10
CA GLY A 281 -10.21 -15.41 23.74
C GLY A 281 -11.40 -16.04 24.45
#